data_254b350ec76059ae85821cd8a4d6599f
#
_entry.id   254b350ec76059ae85821cd8a4d6599f
#
_cell.length_a   1.000
_cell.length_b   1.000
_cell.length_c   1.000
_cell.angle_alpha   90.00
_cell.angle_beta   90.00
_cell.angle_gamma   90.00
#
_symmetry.space_group_name_H-M   'P 1'
#
loop_
_entity.id
_entity.type
_entity.pdbx_description
1 polymer ?
#
loop_
_entity_poly.entity_id
_entity_poly.type
_entity_poly.pdbx_seq_one_letter_code
_entity_poly.pdbx_strand_id
1 'polypeptide(L)'
;MLRAVFGLLLATTACAQIDPPGFRPRPPGAHALIGARVFTQPDTVFSNAIVVIRDGRIAYAGPEFRIPADARVWDCSGQTIYAGFIDPYLALGNPPPVANAASEATAGRTDFTAAGGPRFFGVAGQETDPGTPGPGYGIADVTPENRIAANLVPDTKTFAALREIGFTSAHLVPTKGIVRGQSAFVQLGEGSPNDLLLRADVAQCLAFAANGGDDAYPNSLMGIIAVLRQTWFDAQHYAADQGDYARRPGERKRPAFNAALAALQAALSPTNRQPVFIEPGSVLMTDRARVLANELGWTDRVIVSSGDDWRRPDLVKAAGAPFVVPLAFPALPKFPDEDAWEGVSLDQLRSWDWAPENPAVLRRAGREIALTTFALGDRKEFRKNLRAALDRGLSETDALAALTTIPARLCGLADRLGTLAPGKLANLTITDSKGYFDPEGKLRAVWIDGRPYEFEPAKPPVAKADDDKSAKEKADKKKTETRELARKRVAQEALANRGVITNPPTVVIRNATIWTSGPQGILTNATLLLENGKIARVAAG
;
A
#
# COMPACT_ATOMS: atom_id res chain seq x y z
N MET A 1 65.36 -16.14 56.73
CA MET A 1 64.02 -15.71 57.07
C MET A 1 63.18 -15.57 55.81
N LEU A 2 62.41 -16.59 55.51
CA LEU A 2 61.64 -16.73 54.27
C LEU A 2 60.16 -16.55 54.64
N ARG A 3 59.49 -15.49 54.15
CA ARG A 3 58.05 -15.29 54.33
C ARG A 3 57.32 -15.79 53.09
N ALA A 4 56.61 -16.89 53.26
CA ALA A 4 55.71 -17.44 52.27
C ALA A 4 54.37 -16.59 52.32
N VAL A 5 54.00 -16.05 51.19
CA VAL A 5 52.67 -15.43 51.01
C VAL A 5 51.78 -16.48 50.35
N PHE A 6 50.76 -16.93 51.07
CA PHE A 6 49.71 -17.82 50.58
C PHE A 6 48.65 -16.97 49.84
N GLY A 7 48.62 -17.01 48.52
CA GLY A 7 47.58 -16.43 47.73
C GLY A 7 46.36 -17.35 47.65
N LEU A 8 45.23 -16.93 48.21
CA LEU A 8 43.97 -17.65 48.15
C LEU A 8 43.31 -17.37 46.79
N LEU A 9 43.36 -18.30 45.84
CA LEU A 9 42.57 -18.27 44.61
C LEU A 9 41.13 -18.66 44.95
N LEU A 10 40.22 -17.71 44.97
CA LEU A 10 38.77 -17.94 44.93
C LEU A 10 38.39 -18.37 43.51
N ALA A 11 38.28 -19.68 43.27
CA ALA A 11 37.64 -20.22 42.08
C ALA A 11 36.12 -20.05 42.22
N THR A 12 35.56 -19.06 41.54
CA THR A 12 34.12 -18.98 41.34
C THR A 12 33.71 -20.09 40.36
N THR A 13 33.20 -21.19 40.89
CA THR A 13 32.54 -22.22 40.10
C THR A 13 31.27 -21.60 39.53
N ALA A 14 31.30 -21.15 38.25
CA ALA A 14 30.10 -20.92 37.48
C ALA A 14 29.39 -22.27 37.32
N CYS A 15 28.37 -22.53 38.14
CA CYS A 15 27.46 -23.63 37.90
C CYS A 15 26.79 -23.35 36.55
N ALA A 16 27.27 -23.96 35.49
CA ALA A 16 26.52 -24.06 34.24
C ALA A 16 25.25 -24.87 34.55
N GLN A 17 24.13 -24.21 34.66
CA GLN A 17 22.83 -24.84 34.82
C GLN A 17 22.56 -25.62 33.54
N ILE A 18 22.64 -26.95 33.60
CA ILE A 18 22.30 -27.80 32.47
C ILE A 18 20.78 -27.89 32.44
N ASP A 19 20.20 -27.20 31.49
CA ASP A 19 18.76 -27.28 31.25
C ASP A 19 18.36 -28.70 30.82
N PRO A 20 17.24 -29.23 31.32
CA PRO A 20 16.76 -30.55 30.92
C PRO A 20 16.54 -30.62 29.38
N PRO A 21 16.74 -31.80 28.75
CA PRO A 21 16.44 -31.95 27.33
C PRO A 21 15.00 -31.52 27.02
N GLY A 22 14.85 -30.58 26.08
CA GLY A 22 13.53 -29.99 25.72
C GLY A 22 13.13 -28.74 26.51
N PHE A 23 13.92 -28.31 27.51
CA PHE A 23 13.70 -27.06 28.20
C PHE A 23 14.01 -25.88 27.22
N ARG A 24 12.99 -25.05 26.97
CA ARG A 24 13.19 -23.78 26.29
C ARG A 24 12.88 -22.68 27.30
N PRO A 25 13.84 -21.81 27.64
CA PRO A 25 13.55 -20.66 28.49
C PRO A 25 12.40 -19.88 27.87
N ARG A 26 11.33 -19.68 28.61
CA ARG A 26 10.30 -18.73 28.15
C ARG A 26 10.94 -17.35 28.14
N PRO A 27 10.83 -16.58 27.02
CA PRO A 27 11.23 -15.18 27.07
C PRO A 27 10.46 -14.49 28.20
N PRO A 28 11.05 -13.48 28.86
CA PRO A 28 10.36 -12.77 29.93
C PRO A 28 9.01 -12.26 29.42
N GLY A 29 7.94 -12.52 30.17
CA GLY A 29 6.59 -12.10 29.80
C GLY A 29 6.38 -10.59 29.89
N ALA A 30 7.36 -9.87 30.51
CA ALA A 30 7.31 -8.42 30.65
C ALA A 30 8.60 -7.76 30.12
N HIS A 31 8.44 -6.68 29.36
CA HIS A 31 9.52 -5.84 28.83
C HIS A 31 9.20 -4.37 29.09
N ALA A 32 10.23 -3.58 29.40
CA ALA A 32 10.15 -2.13 29.55
C ALA A 32 11.17 -1.45 28.63
N LEU A 33 10.71 -0.78 27.59
CA LEU A 33 11.53 0.04 26.69
C LEU A 33 11.56 1.45 27.25
N ILE A 34 12.74 1.97 27.61
CA ILE A 34 12.89 3.25 28.31
C ILE A 34 13.72 4.25 27.52
N GLY A 35 13.52 5.54 27.77
CA GLY A 35 14.36 6.60 27.22
C GLY A 35 14.08 6.97 25.76
N ALA A 36 13.07 6.37 25.13
CA ALA A 36 12.77 6.59 23.72
C ALA A 36 11.90 7.83 23.47
N ARG A 37 11.95 8.31 22.23
CA ARG A 37 10.92 9.17 21.67
C ARG A 37 9.77 8.28 21.16
N VAL A 38 8.57 8.40 21.71
CA VAL A 38 7.45 7.49 21.46
C VAL A 38 6.28 8.20 20.80
N PHE A 39 5.89 7.77 19.61
CA PHE A 39 4.66 8.17 18.95
C PHE A 39 3.54 7.21 19.36
N THR A 40 2.71 7.62 20.30
CA THR A 40 1.55 6.81 20.74
C THR A 40 0.43 6.84 19.71
N GLN A 41 0.30 7.96 19.01
CA GLN A 41 -0.58 8.19 17.86
C GLN A 41 0.16 9.04 16.82
N PRO A 42 -0.33 9.17 15.58
CA PRO A 42 0.36 9.93 14.53
C PRO A 42 0.67 11.39 14.88
N ASP A 43 -0.15 12.02 15.71
CA ASP A 43 -0.06 13.42 16.15
C ASP A 43 0.42 13.59 17.61
N THR A 44 0.63 12.48 18.32
CA THR A 44 0.96 12.50 19.75
C THR A 44 2.31 11.85 20.02
N VAL A 45 3.27 12.64 20.46
CA VAL A 45 4.65 12.20 20.72
C VAL A 45 5.10 12.58 22.13
N PHE A 46 5.79 11.66 22.78
CA PHE A 46 6.45 11.88 24.07
C PHE A 46 7.96 11.66 23.92
N SER A 47 8.75 12.58 24.48
CA SER A 47 10.20 12.44 24.58
C SER A 47 10.56 11.76 25.92
N ASN A 48 11.63 10.95 25.92
CA ASN A 48 12.06 10.20 27.11
C ASN A 48 10.94 9.35 27.73
N ALA A 49 10.18 8.67 26.88
CA ALA A 49 9.01 7.92 27.29
C ALA A 49 9.34 6.46 27.58
N ILE A 50 8.37 5.77 28.17
CA ILE A 50 8.44 4.36 28.56
C ILE A 50 7.33 3.61 27.85
N VAL A 51 7.65 2.46 27.23
CA VAL A 51 6.66 1.50 26.74
C VAL A 51 6.81 0.21 27.53
N VAL A 52 5.78 -0.19 28.23
CA VAL A 52 5.74 -1.47 28.96
C VAL A 52 4.89 -2.46 28.20
N ILE A 53 5.47 -3.62 27.94
CA ILE A 53 4.83 -4.75 27.27
C ILE A 53 4.68 -5.87 28.29
N ARG A 54 3.51 -6.51 28.30
CA ARG A 54 3.25 -7.71 29.11
C ARG A 54 2.44 -8.70 28.29
N ASP A 55 2.92 -9.92 28.20
CA ASP A 55 2.27 -11.03 27.50
C ASP A 55 1.83 -10.67 26.06
N GLY A 56 2.74 -10.05 25.30
CA GLY A 56 2.49 -9.64 23.92
C GLY A 56 1.60 -8.41 23.76
N ARG A 57 1.18 -7.77 24.85
CA ARG A 57 0.32 -6.58 24.82
C ARG A 57 0.99 -5.37 25.44
N ILE A 58 0.60 -4.19 24.99
CA ILE A 58 1.01 -2.93 25.59
C ILE A 58 0.28 -2.78 26.93
N ALA A 59 1.04 -2.71 28.02
CA ALA A 59 0.51 -2.41 29.34
C ALA A 59 0.49 -0.90 29.59
N TYR A 60 1.49 -0.19 29.06
CA TYR A 60 1.61 1.26 29.20
C TYR A 60 2.45 1.85 28.05
N ALA A 61 2.13 3.07 27.63
CA ALA A 61 2.98 3.88 26.76
C ALA A 61 2.79 5.38 27.12
N GLY A 62 3.87 6.05 27.57
CA GLY A 62 3.79 7.45 27.99
C GLY A 62 5.05 7.94 28.72
N PRO A 63 5.03 9.16 29.29
CA PRO A 63 6.22 9.83 29.81
C PRO A 63 6.75 9.24 31.13
N GLU A 64 5.89 8.78 32.01
CA GLU A 64 6.30 8.31 33.35
C GLU A 64 5.53 7.05 33.75
N PHE A 65 6.25 6.03 34.18
CA PHE A 65 5.67 4.79 34.69
C PHE A 65 6.64 4.06 35.61
N ARG A 66 6.13 3.45 36.67
CA ARG A 66 6.92 2.58 37.54
C ARG A 66 7.20 1.25 36.78
N ILE A 67 8.45 1.01 36.45
CA ILE A 67 8.87 -0.21 35.76
C ILE A 67 8.55 -1.43 36.64
N PRO A 68 7.81 -2.43 36.11
CA PRO A 68 7.58 -3.67 36.84
C PRO A 68 8.89 -4.39 37.18
N ALA A 69 9.01 -4.92 38.39
CA ALA A 69 10.23 -5.56 38.87
C ALA A 69 10.61 -6.84 38.07
N ASP A 70 9.64 -7.46 37.44
CA ASP A 70 9.79 -8.64 36.59
C ASP A 70 10.04 -8.32 35.11
N ALA A 71 10.09 -7.02 34.74
CA ALA A 71 10.30 -6.62 33.35
C ALA A 71 11.78 -6.63 32.97
N ARG A 72 12.10 -7.20 31.80
CA ARG A 72 13.39 -6.98 31.15
C ARG A 72 13.43 -5.53 30.64
N VAL A 73 14.41 -4.77 31.09
CA VAL A 73 14.60 -3.37 30.69
C VAL A 73 15.44 -3.31 29.41
N TRP A 74 14.97 -2.50 28.46
CA TRP A 74 15.64 -2.18 27.22
C TRP A 74 15.93 -0.69 27.18
N ASP A 75 17.20 -0.31 27.12
CA ASP A 75 17.58 1.09 26.90
C ASP A 75 17.38 1.46 25.43
N CYS A 76 16.38 2.28 25.17
CA CYS A 76 16.03 2.82 23.87
C CYS A 76 16.37 4.32 23.75
N SER A 77 17.30 4.81 24.58
CA SER A 77 17.78 6.20 24.52
C SER A 77 18.29 6.52 23.11
N GLY A 78 17.86 7.67 22.57
CA GLY A 78 18.20 8.05 21.21
C GLY A 78 17.50 7.23 20.11
N GLN A 79 16.45 6.50 20.45
CA GLN A 79 15.61 5.78 19.48
C GLN A 79 14.21 6.38 19.41
N THR A 80 13.54 6.13 18.28
CA THR A 80 12.15 6.52 18.08
C THR A 80 11.29 5.27 17.91
N ILE A 81 10.20 5.18 18.66
CA ILE A 81 9.25 4.08 18.68
C ILE A 81 7.92 4.52 18.08
N TYR A 82 7.43 3.77 17.12
CA TYR A 82 6.12 3.94 16.49
C TYR A 82 5.26 2.70 16.75
N ALA A 83 3.94 2.82 16.64
CA ALA A 83 3.08 1.65 16.45
C ALA A 83 3.53 0.90 15.21
N GLY A 84 3.49 -0.43 15.26
CA GLY A 84 3.93 -1.29 14.16
C GLY A 84 3.19 -0.99 12.86
N PHE A 85 3.93 -0.86 11.78
CA PHE A 85 3.35 -0.53 10.47
C PHE A 85 2.55 -1.70 9.91
N ILE A 86 1.51 -1.36 9.18
CA ILE A 86 0.53 -2.28 8.61
C ILE A 86 0.51 -2.10 7.10
N ASP A 87 0.74 -3.17 6.35
CA ASP A 87 0.47 -3.17 4.90
C ASP A 87 -1.01 -3.49 4.65
N PRO A 88 -1.81 -2.55 4.13
CA PRO A 88 -3.25 -2.73 3.96
C PRO A 88 -3.64 -3.57 2.74
N TYR A 89 -2.68 -3.99 1.90
CA TYR A 89 -2.99 -4.72 0.67
C TYR A 89 -1.79 -5.52 0.17
N LEU A 90 -1.52 -6.64 0.80
CA LEU A 90 -0.41 -7.52 0.45
C LEU A 90 -0.89 -8.70 -0.39
N ALA A 91 -0.49 -8.71 -1.65
CA ALA A 91 -0.59 -9.89 -2.50
C ALA A 91 0.58 -10.84 -2.20
N LEU A 92 0.30 -12.10 -1.86
CA LEU A 92 1.33 -13.13 -1.78
C LEU A 92 1.68 -13.63 -3.19
N GLY A 93 2.95 -13.83 -3.46
CA GLY A 93 3.48 -14.13 -4.79
C GLY A 93 4.11 -12.91 -5.46
N ASN A 94 4.47 -13.03 -6.73
CA ASN A 94 4.95 -11.89 -7.51
C ASN A 94 3.81 -10.89 -7.65
N PRO A 95 3.95 -9.65 -7.12
CA PRO A 95 2.97 -8.63 -7.44
C PRO A 95 2.92 -8.51 -8.97
N PRO A 96 1.73 -8.33 -9.54
CA PRO A 96 1.66 -8.00 -10.94
C PRO A 96 2.54 -6.75 -11.15
N PRO A 97 3.36 -6.69 -12.20
CA PRO A 97 4.15 -5.50 -12.49
C PRO A 97 3.20 -4.32 -12.52
N VAL A 98 3.54 -3.26 -11.78
CA VAL A 98 2.87 -1.98 -12.00
C VAL A 98 2.99 -1.72 -13.46
N ALA A 99 1.93 -1.30 -14.06
CA ALA A 99 1.96 -0.77 -15.40
C ALA A 99 2.79 0.53 -15.44
N ASN A 100 4.08 0.40 -15.18
CA ASN A 100 5.10 1.26 -15.78
C ASN A 100 5.15 1.03 -17.29
N ALA A 101 4.18 0.44 -17.71
CA ALA A 101 3.93 -0.03 -19.03
C ALA A 101 3.54 1.05 -20.01
N ALA A 102 3.90 2.25 -19.74
CA ALA A 102 4.11 3.13 -20.87
C ALA A 102 5.37 2.74 -21.66
N SER A 103 6.17 1.75 -21.22
CA SER A 103 7.49 1.58 -21.79
C SER A 103 7.65 0.52 -22.86
N GLU A 104 6.77 -0.43 -22.99
CA GLU A 104 7.02 -1.52 -23.95
C GLU A 104 5.76 -2.07 -24.62
N ALA A 105 4.61 -1.54 -24.31
CA ALA A 105 3.40 -1.93 -25.02
C ALA A 105 3.33 -1.22 -26.36
N THR A 106 3.81 -1.90 -27.36
CA THR A 106 3.28 -1.81 -28.72
C THR A 106 2.84 -0.39 -29.13
N ALA A 107 3.76 0.32 -29.75
CA ALA A 107 3.39 1.41 -30.65
C ALA A 107 2.19 0.96 -31.50
N GLY A 108 1.04 1.55 -31.26
CA GLY A 108 -0.14 1.34 -32.13
C GLY A 108 -1.44 0.90 -31.48
N ARG A 109 -1.48 0.54 -30.19
CA ARG A 109 -2.74 0.27 -29.50
C ARG A 109 -3.13 1.45 -28.62
N THR A 110 -4.14 2.20 -29.01
CA THR A 110 -4.82 3.16 -28.14
C THR A 110 -5.51 2.38 -27.01
N ASP A 111 -4.83 2.27 -25.89
CA ASP A 111 -5.40 1.71 -24.70
C ASP A 111 -6.36 2.74 -24.10
N PHE A 112 -7.67 2.47 -24.16
CA PHE A 112 -8.69 3.32 -23.59
C PHE A 112 -8.64 3.39 -22.06
N THR A 113 -7.81 2.56 -21.43
CA THR A 113 -7.48 2.62 -20.02
C THR A 113 -6.20 3.40 -19.74
N ALA A 114 -5.76 4.20 -20.69
CA ALA A 114 -4.43 4.81 -20.81
C ALA A 114 -3.77 5.33 -19.53
N ALA A 115 -4.51 5.48 -18.48
CA ALA A 115 -3.99 5.77 -17.16
C ALA A 115 -3.55 4.52 -16.39
N GLY A 116 -3.99 3.33 -16.75
CA GLY A 116 -3.79 2.12 -15.95
C GLY A 116 -2.99 1.01 -16.59
N GLY A 117 -2.78 1.11 -17.89
CA GLY A 117 -2.03 0.08 -18.62
C GLY A 117 -2.79 -1.23 -18.90
N PRO A 118 -2.09 -2.23 -19.42
CA PRO A 118 -2.63 -3.35 -20.18
C PRO A 118 -3.51 -4.34 -19.41
N ARG A 119 -3.73 -4.17 -18.14
CA ARG A 119 -4.48 -5.13 -17.30
C ARG A 119 -5.97 -5.14 -17.53
N PHE A 120 -6.48 -4.10 -18.14
CA PHE A 120 -7.93 -3.94 -18.28
C PHE A 120 -8.52 -4.91 -19.32
N PHE A 121 -7.74 -5.30 -20.29
CA PHE A 121 -8.14 -6.21 -21.38
C PHE A 121 -7.46 -7.58 -21.30
N GLY A 122 -7.16 -8.07 -20.11
CA GLY A 122 -6.68 -9.43 -19.90
C GLY A 122 -5.46 -9.75 -20.77
N VAL A 123 -4.31 -9.25 -20.43
CA VAL A 123 -3.10 -9.59 -21.17
C VAL A 123 -2.78 -11.05 -20.99
N ALA A 124 -2.59 -11.71 -22.12
CA ALA A 124 -2.13 -13.07 -22.23
C ALA A 124 -0.94 -13.38 -21.33
N GLY A 125 -0.96 -14.52 -20.67
CA GLY A 125 0.17 -15.09 -19.94
C GLY A 125 -0.04 -15.33 -18.45
N GLN A 126 -1.23 -15.10 -17.90
CA GLN A 126 -1.55 -15.63 -16.57
C GLN A 126 -2.09 -17.06 -16.74
N GLU A 127 -1.49 -17.98 -15.99
CA GLU A 127 -2.04 -19.32 -15.86
C GLU A 127 -3.50 -19.21 -15.46
N THR A 128 -4.36 -19.89 -16.20
CA THR A 128 -5.77 -20.03 -15.84
C THR A 128 -5.85 -20.65 -14.47
N ASP A 129 -6.52 -19.98 -13.54
CA ASP A 129 -6.84 -20.58 -12.25
C ASP A 129 -7.65 -21.86 -12.52
N PRO A 130 -7.19 -23.04 -12.07
CA PRO A 130 -7.94 -24.28 -12.28
C PRO A 130 -9.31 -24.28 -11.64
N GLY A 131 -9.70 -23.19 -10.97
CA GLY A 131 -10.93 -23.07 -10.21
C GLY A 131 -10.83 -23.75 -8.86
N THR A 132 -11.68 -23.35 -7.93
CA THR A 132 -11.83 -24.04 -6.64
C THR A 132 -12.72 -25.26 -6.83
N PRO A 133 -12.32 -26.47 -6.41
CA PRO A 133 -13.22 -27.62 -6.43
C PRO A 133 -14.44 -27.37 -5.54
N GLY A 134 -15.63 -27.52 -6.07
CA GLY A 134 -16.86 -27.37 -5.30
C GLY A 134 -17.97 -26.61 -6.05
N PRO A 135 -19.13 -26.39 -5.39
CA PRO A 135 -20.26 -25.67 -5.97
C PRO A 135 -20.02 -24.17 -6.00
N GLY A 136 -19.13 -23.69 -6.86
CA GLY A 136 -18.85 -22.29 -7.09
C GLY A 136 -19.91 -21.57 -7.92
N TYR A 137 -19.67 -20.30 -8.23
CA TYR A 137 -20.45 -19.57 -9.21
C TYR A 137 -20.06 -20.02 -10.63
N GLY A 138 -20.98 -19.97 -11.59
CA GLY A 138 -20.79 -20.52 -12.93
C GLY A 138 -19.75 -19.81 -13.82
N ILE A 139 -19.12 -18.73 -13.34
CA ILE A 139 -18.08 -17.96 -14.03
C ILE A 139 -16.77 -18.13 -13.29
N ALA A 140 -15.71 -18.60 -13.96
CA ALA A 140 -14.43 -18.93 -13.33
C ALA A 140 -13.78 -17.78 -12.56
N ASP A 141 -13.98 -16.52 -13.00
CA ASP A 141 -13.46 -15.31 -12.34
C ASP A 141 -14.31 -14.81 -11.16
N VAL A 142 -15.36 -15.58 -10.78
CA VAL A 142 -16.25 -15.24 -9.66
C VAL A 142 -16.12 -16.30 -8.59
N THR A 143 -15.25 -16.07 -7.63
CA THR A 143 -14.91 -17.00 -6.55
C THR A 143 -15.01 -16.33 -5.16
N PRO A 144 -16.17 -15.76 -4.79
CA PRO A 144 -16.32 -15.05 -3.51
C PRO A 144 -16.12 -15.96 -2.28
N GLU A 145 -16.26 -17.28 -2.43
CA GLU A 145 -16.01 -18.30 -1.42
C GLU A 145 -14.53 -18.61 -1.20
N ASN A 146 -13.64 -18.15 -2.08
CA ASN A 146 -12.21 -18.32 -1.89
C ASN A 146 -11.77 -17.54 -0.64
N ARG A 147 -11.09 -18.23 0.29
CA ARG A 147 -10.71 -17.66 1.61
C ARG A 147 -9.21 -17.80 1.80
N ILE A 148 -8.50 -16.67 1.87
CA ILE A 148 -7.06 -16.67 2.19
C ILE A 148 -6.79 -17.39 3.51
N ALA A 149 -7.63 -17.18 4.53
CA ALA A 149 -7.44 -17.81 5.83
C ALA A 149 -7.48 -19.34 5.81
N ALA A 150 -8.25 -19.93 4.89
CA ALA A 150 -8.37 -21.40 4.78
C ALA A 150 -7.11 -22.03 4.14
N ASN A 151 -6.42 -21.29 3.29
CA ASN A 151 -5.28 -21.77 2.52
C ASN A 151 -3.98 -21.00 2.86
N LEU A 152 -3.90 -20.42 4.06
CA LEU A 152 -2.80 -19.58 4.47
C LEU A 152 -1.49 -20.38 4.57
N VAL A 153 -0.55 -20.09 3.69
CA VAL A 153 0.83 -20.55 3.77
C VAL A 153 1.72 -19.32 4.01
N PRO A 154 2.34 -19.18 5.19
CA PRO A 154 3.20 -18.04 5.48
C PRO A 154 4.42 -18.02 4.56
N ASP A 155 4.60 -16.95 3.80
CA ASP A 155 5.82 -16.72 3.03
C ASP A 155 6.86 -16.03 3.92
N THR A 156 7.71 -16.84 4.54
CA THR A 156 8.73 -16.38 5.48
C THR A 156 9.71 -15.38 4.87
N LYS A 157 10.03 -15.51 3.57
CA LYS A 157 10.91 -14.56 2.86
C LYS A 157 10.25 -13.21 2.68
N THR A 158 9.02 -13.19 2.21
CA THR A 158 8.24 -11.95 2.08
C THR A 158 8.01 -11.30 3.43
N PHE A 159 7.70 -12.08 4.48
CA PHE A 159 7.51 -11.55 5.82
C PHE A 159 8.79 -10.94 6.39
N ALA A 160 9.95 -11.60 6.19
CA ALA A 160 11.24 -11.05 6.60
C ALA A 160 11.56 -9.74 5.85
N ALA A 161 11.37 -9.70 4.54
CA ALA A 161 11.60 -8.49 3.74
C ALA A 161 10.69 -7.31 4.16
N LEU A 162 9.45 -7.58 4.58
CA LEU A 162 8.54 -6.56 5.11
C LEU A 162 8.98 -6.08 6.50
N ARG A 163 9.45 -6.97 7.38
CA ARG A 163 10.02 -6.57 8.68
C ARG A 163 11.24 -5.66 8.50
N GLU A 164 12.12 -5.95 7.52
CA GLU A 164 13.31 -5.13 7.21
C GLU A 164 12.97 -3.69 6.79
N ILE A 165 11.74 -3.41 6.39
CA ILE A 165 11.26 -2.05 6.07
C ILE A 165 10.26 -1.51 7.09
N GLY A 166 10.06 -2.21 8.22
CA GLY A 166 9.31 -1.73 9.39
C GLY A 166 7.89 -2.22 9.53
N PHE A 167 7.37 -3.09 8.65
CA PHE A 167 6.03 -3.63 8.78
C PHE A 167 5.99 -4.77 9.80
N THR A 168 4.90 -4.83 10.56
CA THR A 168 4.67 -5.84 11.61
C THR A 168 3.47 -6.73 11.31
N SER A 169 2.56 -6.26 10.46
CA SER A 169 1.35 -6.96 10.08
C SER A 169 0.90 -6.57 8.69
N ALA A 170 0.07 -7.40 8.07
CA ALA A 170 -0.41 -7.19 6.72
C ALA A 170 -1.82 -7.74 6.50
N HIS A 171 -2.55 -7.08 5.62
CA HIS A 171 -3.82 -7.55 5.07
C HIS A 171 -3.56 -8.31 3.78
N LEU A 172 -3.67 -9.62 3.83
CA LEU A 172 -3.46 -10.52 2.70
C LEU A 172 -4.70 -10.56 1.81
N VAL A 173 -4.51 -10.35 0.52
CA VAL A 173 -5.60 -10.27 -0.44
C VAL A 173 -5.45 -11.29 -1.56
N PRO A 174 -6.56 -11.87 -2.05
CA PRO A 174 -6.55 -12.70 -3.24
C PRO A 174 -6.36 -11.83 -4.49
N THR A 175 -5.65 -12.34 -5.49
CA THR A 175 -5.20 -11.54 -6.64
C THR A 175 -5.86 -11.90 -7.97
N LYS A 176 -6.53 -13.06 -8.05
CA LYS A 176 -7.09 -13.57 -9.29
C LYS A 176 -8.60 -13.35 -9.36
N GLY A 177 -9.10 -13.03 -10.55
CA GLY A 177 -10.53 -12.91 -10.85
C GLY A 177 -11.14 -11.53 -10.63
N ILE A 178 -12.43 -11.45 -10.89
CA ILE A 178 -13.28 -10.27 -10.78
C ILE A 178 -13.82 -10.18 -9.34
N VAL A 179 -14.44 -11.26 -8.85
CA VAL A 179 -14.81 -11.44 -7.44
C VAL A 179 -13.82 -12.45 -6.87
N ARG A 180 -12.79 -11.92 -6.21
CA ARG A 180 -11.58 -12.68 -5.87
C ARG A 180 -11.70 -13.52 -4.60
N GLY A 181 -12.68 -13.19 -3.75
CA GLY A 181 -12.87 -13.86 -2.47
C GLY A 181 -12.47 -13.02 -1.27
N GLN A 182 -12.33 -13.69 -0.14
CA GLN A 182 -12.21 -13.09 1.18
C GLN A 182 -10.73 -13.03 1.61
N SER A 183 -10.33 -11.86 2.03
CA SER A 183 -8.99 -11.55 2.53
C SER A 183 -8.81 -11.96 3.99
N ALA A 184 -7.56 -11.98 4.45
CA ALA A 184 -7.19 -12.29 5.82
C ALA A 184 -6.17 -11.29 6.35
N PHE A 185 -6.14 -11.07 7.65
CA PHE A 185 -5.15 -10.21 8.29
C PHE A 185 -4.20 -11.03 9.17
N VAL A 186 -2.91 -10.82 8.96
CA VAL A 186 -1.86 -11.60 9.63
C VAL A 186 -0.81 -10.72 10.29
N GLN A 187 -0.15 -11.29 11.31
CA GLN A 187 1.14 -10.79 11.81
C GLN A 187 2.28 -11.31 10.93
N LEU A 188 3.30 -10.49 10.76
CA LEU A 188 4.50 -10.83 9.98
C LEU A 188 5.58 -11.52 10.85
N GLY A 189 5.15 -12.20 11.91
CA GLY A 189 6.00 -12.97 12.80
C GLY A 189 6.44 -14.32 12.24
N GLU A 190 6.95 -15.16 13.12
CA GLU A 190 7.29 -16.55 12.87
C GLU A 190 6.37 -17.45 13.69
N GLY A 191 5.82 -18.48 13.05
CA GLY A 191 4.88 -19.39 13.70
C GLY A 191 4.05 -20.17 12.70
N SER A 192 3.09 -20.93 13.21
CA SER A 192 2.11 -21.63 12.40
C SER A 192 1.11 -20.62 11.77
N PRO A 193 0.40 -20.99 10.70
CA PRO A 193 -0.63 -20.12 10.11
C PRO A 193 -1.65 -19.62 11.15
N ASN A 194 -2.06 -20.46 12.09
CA ASN A 194 -3.03 -20.09 13.12
C ASN A 194 -2.47 -19.09 14.14
N ASP A 195 -1.16 -19.15 14.44
CA ASP A 195 -0.52 -18.21 15.36
C ASP A 195 -0.40 -16.81 14.74
N LEU A 196 -0.28 -16.77 13.42
CA LEU A 196 -0.10 -15.52 12.66
C LEU A 196 -1.42 -14.88 12.24
N LEU A 197 -2.50 -15.64 12.13
CA LEU A 197 -3.79 -15.17 11.69
C LEU A 197 -4.48 -14.34 12.79
N LEU A 198 -4.61 -13.02 12.59
CA LEU A 198 -5.32 -12.14 13.52
C LEU A 198 -6.82 -12.05 13.24
N ARG A 199 -7.20 -12.07 11.97
CA ARG A 199 -8.59 -12.00 11.52
C ARG A 199 -8.77 -12.71 10.18
N ALA A 200 -9.68 -13.64 10.14
CA ALA A 200 -10.16 -14.23 8.89
C ALA A 200 -11.27 -13.34 8.28
N ASP A 201 -11.47 -13.48 6.98
CA ASP A 201 -12.63 -12.91 6.26
C ASP A 201 -12.79 -11.38 6.50
N VAL A 202 -11.68 -10.65 6.36
CA VAL A 202 -11.63 -9.21 6.63
C VAL A 202 -12.49 -8.43 5.66
N ALA A 203 -12.34 -8.71 4.35
CA ALA A 203 -13.01 -8.00 3.26
C ALA A 203 -13.29 -8.92 2.08
N GLN A 204 -14.32 -8.58 1.30
CA GLN A 204 -14.53 -9.14 -0.02
C GLN A 204 -13.70 -8.33 -1.03
N CYS A 205 -12.84 -9.00 -1.80
CA CYS A 205 -11.96 -8.34 -2.76
C CYS A 205 -12.53 -8.45 -4.18
N LEU A 206 -12.59 -7.31 -4.86
CA LEU A 206 -13.09 -7.16 -6.23
C LEU A 206 -12.04 -6.50 -7.11
N ALA A 207 -12.05 -6.81 -8.42
CA ALA A 207 -11.25 -6.08 -9.39
C ALA A 207 -11.99 -5.94 -10.72
N PHE A 208 -11.67 -4.86 -11.44
CA PHE A 208 -12.11 -4.70 -12.82
C PHE A 208 -11.11 -5.37 -13.77
N ALA A 209 -10.73 -6.60 -13.46
CA ALA A 209 -9.79 -7.40 -14.22
C ALA A 209 -10.31 -8.83 -14.33
N ALA A 210 -10.25 -9.42 -15.53
CA ALA A 210 -10.55 -10.80 -15.79
C ALA A 210 -9.25 -11.57 -16.09
N ASN A 211 -9.19 -12.84 -15.71
CA ASN A 211 -8.03 -13.71 -15.97
C ASN A 211 -8.12 -14.47 -17.31
N GLY A 212 -9.25 -14.39 -18.00
CA GLY A 212 -9.49 -15.12 -19.23
C GLY A 212 -8.76 -14.54 -20.46
N GLY A 213 -8.45 -15.41 -21.43
CA GLY A 213 -8.02 -14.98 -22.76
C GLY A 213 -9.16 -14.34 -23.57
N ASP A 214 -8.88 -13.96 -24.81
CA ASP A 214 -9.83 -13.24 -25.69
C ASP A 214 -11.17 -13.98 -25.89
N ASP A 215 -11.20 -15.31 -25.74
CA ASP A 215 -12.38 -16.17 -25.88
C ASP A 215 -13.14 -16.41 -24.55
N ALA A 216 -12.60 -15.96 -23.40
CA ALA A 216 -13.24 -16.17 -22.10
C ALA A 216 -14.25 -15.07 -21.79
N TYR A 217 -15.37 -15.44 -21.15
CA TYR A 217 -16.33 -14.47 -20.64
C TYR A 217 -16.09 -14.20 -19.15
N PRO A 218 -16.07 -12.91 -18.74
CA PRO A 218 -16.17 -11.69 -19.55
C PRO A 218 -14.79 -11.28 -20.12
N ASN A 219 -14.80 -10.76 -21.36
CA ASN A 219 -13.60 -10.27 -22.04
C ASN A 219 -13.56 -8.73 -22.21
N SER A 220 -14.43 -8.01 -21.56
CA SER A 220 -14.52 -6.55 -21.64
C SER A 220 -14.96 -5.95 -20.32
N LEU A 221 -14.66 -4.65 -20.13
CA LEU A 221 -15.13 -3.89 -18.96
C LEU A 221 -16.64 -3.97 -18.78
N MET A 222 -17.37 -3.83 -19.89
CA MET A 222 -18.83 -3.87 -19.86
C MET A 222 -19.30 -5.24 -19.34
N GLY A 223 -18.67 -6.32 -19.81
CA GLY A 223 -18.92 -7.68 -19.33
C GLY A 223 -18.58 -7.84 -17.85
N ILE A 224 -17.44 -7.30 -17.38
CA ILE A 224 -17.04 -7.34 -15.98
C ILE A 224 -18.09 -6.63 -15.09
N ILE A 225 -18.53 -5.45 -15.49
CA ILE A 225 -19.56 -4.70 -14.74
C ILE A 225 -20.89 -5.46 -14.74
N ALA A 226 -21.26 -6.07 -15.87
CA ALA A 226 -22.47 -6.90 -15.95
C ALA A 226 -22.40 -8.12 -15.03
N VAL A 227 -21.26 -8.82 -15.00
CA VAL A 227 -21.01 -9.96 -14.10
C VAL A 227 -21.10 -9.53 -12.63
N LEU A 228 -20.48 -8.42 -12.25
CA LEU A 228 -20.56 -7.89 -10.87
C LEU A 228 -22.01 -7.58 -10.47
N ARG A 229 -22.78 -6.92 -11.35
CA ARG A 229 -24.21 -6.65 -11.08
C ARG A 229 -25.01 -7.93 -10.91
N GLN A 230 -24.87 -8.84 -11.86
CA GLN A 230 -25.61 -10.10 -11.81
C GLN A 230 -25.27 -10.89 -10.57
N THR A 231 -23.98 -11.06 -10.26
CA THR A 231 -23.52 -11.78 -9.07
C THR A 231 -24.10 -11.17 -7.78
N TRP A 232 -24.18 -9.84 -7.71
CA TRP A 232 -24.70 -9.15 -6.53
C TRP A 232 -26.22 -9.29 -6.39
N PHE A 233 -26.96 -9.18 -7.51
CA PHE A 233 -28.42 -9.41 -7.50
C PHE A 233 -28.76 -10.88 -7.20
N ASP A 234 -28.00 -11.82 -7.73
CA ASP A 234 -28.16 -13.24 -7.43
C ASP A 234 -27.91 -13.52 -5.94
N ALA A 235 -26.89 -12.87 -5.34
CA ALA A 235 -26.62 -13.00 -3.92
C ALA A 235 -27.75 -12.38 -3.04
N GLN A 236 -28.34 -11.27 -3.47
CA GLN A 236 -29.50 -10.68 -2.80
C GLN A 236 -30.72 -11.59 -2.90
N HIS A 237 -30.98 -12.15 -4.07
CA HIS A 237 -32.07 -13.10 -4.27
C HIS A 237 -31.88 -14.35 -3.42
N TYR A 238 -30.65 -14.91 -3.43
CA TYR A 238 -30.30 -16.06 -2.58
C TYR A 238 -30.53 -15.77 -1.10
N ALA A 239 -30.16 -14.58 -0.61
CA ALA A 239 -30.43 -14.17 0.77
C ALA A 239 -31.94 -14.15 1.08
N ALA A 240 -32.75 -13.59 0.16
CA ALA A 240 -34.18 -13.52 0.31
C ALA A 240 -34.82 -14.91 0.36
N ASP A 241 -34.43 -15.80 -0.54
CA ASP A 241 -34.94 -17.20 -0.58
C ASP A 241 -34.59 -17.98 0.69
N GLN A 242 -33.34 -17.88 1.16
CA GLN A 242 -32.88 -18.51 2.40
C GLN A 242 -33.65 -17.97 3.60
N GLY A 243 -33.90 -16.66 3.65
CA GLY A 243 -34.68 -16.00 4.69
C GLY A 243 -36.15 -16.42 4.66
N ASP A 244 -36.75 -16.54 3.48
CA ASP A 244 -38.12 -16.99 3.32
C ASP A 244 -38.31 -18.46 3.75
N TYR A 245 -37.35 -19.32 3.37
CA TYR A 245 -37.34 -20.69 3.80
C TYR A 245 -37.19 -20.81 5.34
N ALA A 246 -36.30 -20.04 5.93
CA ALA A 246 -36.07 -20.05 7.37
C ALA A 246 -37.35 -19.66 8.17
N ARG A 247 -38.16 -18.73 7.62
CA ARG A 247 -39.41 -18.29 8.24
C ARG A 247 -40.55 -19.31 8.06
N ARG A 248 -40.55 -20.06 6.93
CA ARG A 248 -41.66 -20.98 6.58
C ARG A 248 -41.15 -22.31 5.99
N PRO A 249 -40.41 -23.11 6.77
CA PRO A 249 -39.73 -24.31 6.24
C PRO A 249 -40.71 -25.42 5.80
N GLY A 250 -41.93 -25.43 6.33
CA GLY A 250 -42.98 -26.41 5.94
C GLY A 250 -43.73 -26.06 4.66
N GLU A 251 -43.64 -24.79 4.19
CA GLU A 251 -44.41 -24.28 3.06
C GLU A 251 -43.57 -24.15 1.78
N ARG A 252 -42.25 -24.23 1.90
CA ARG A 252 -41.34 -23.97 0.80
C ARG A 252 -40.31 -25.08 0.64
N LYS A 253 -39.94 -25.35 -0.61
CA LYS A 253 -38.79 -26.21 -0.91
C LYS A 253 -37.52 -25.51 -0.41
N ARG A 254 -36.64 -26.27 0.27
CA ARG A 254 -35.33 -25.75 0.69
C ARG A 254 -34.51 -25.28 -0.53
N PRO A 255 -34.04 -24.05 -0.55
CA PRO A 255 -33.17 -23.57 -1.60
C PRO A 255 -31.88 -24.39 -1.65
N ALA A 256 -31.34 -24.62 -2.87
CA ALA A 256 -30.07 -25.29 -3.04
C ALA A 256 -28.94 -24.44 -2.41
N PHE A 257 -28.00 -25.12 -1.74
CA PHE A 257 -26.83 -24.42 -1.22
C PHE A 257 -25.91 -24.01 -2.38
N ASN A 258 -25.48 -22.72 -2.37
CA ASN A 258 -24.48 -22.17 -3.27
C ASN A 258 -23.40 -21.48 -2.43
N ALA A 259 -22.18 -22.02 -2.44
CA ALA A 259 -21.07 -21.54 -1.61
C ALA A 259 -20.66 -20.11 -1.98
N ALA A 260 -20.64 -19.79 -3.28
CA ALA A 260 -20.27 -18.47 -3.77
C ALA A 260 -21.26 -17.39 -3.32
N LEU A 261 -22.57 -17.63 -3.51
CA LEU A 261 -23.61 -16.69 -3.10
C LEU A 261 -23.73 -16.59 -1.58
N ALA A 262 -23.48 -17.69 -0.87
CA ALA A 262 -23.43 -17.70 0.59
C ALA A 262 -22.29 -16.85 1.15
N ALA A 263 -21.11 -16.88 0.50
CA ALA A 263 -19.95 -16.09 0.91
C ALA A 263 -20.19 -14.57 0.81
N LEU A 264 -21.02 -14.13 -0.14
CA LEU A 264 -21.35 -12.70 -0.31
C LEU A 264 -22.33 -12.17 0.75
N GLN A 265 -22.98 -13.04 1.53
CA GLN A 265 -23.97 -12.62 2.53
C GLN A 265 -23.38 -11.66 3.58
N ALA A 266 -22.11 -11.85 3.94
CA ALA A 266 -21.42 -10.96 4.87
C ALA A 266 -21.29 -9.53 4.32
N ALA A 267 -21.05 -9.38 3.01
CA ALA A 267 -20.98 -8.07 2.34
C ALA A 267 -22.35 -7.42 2.14
N LEU A 268 -23.44 -8.22 2.14
CA LEU A 268 -24.81 -7.75 2.05
C LEU A 268 -25.44 -7.44 3.42
N SER A 269 -24.80 -7.84 4.52
CA SER A 269 -25.35 -7.68 5.87
C SER A 269 -25.66 -6.21 6.20
N PRO A 270 -26.84 -5.88 6.71
CA PRO A 270 -27.18 -4.50 7.08
C PRO A 270 -26.53 -4.07 8.40
N THR A 271 -26.18 -4.99 9.30
CA THR A 271 -25.76 -4.70 10.67
C THR A 271 -24.26 -4.90 10.92
N ASN A 272 -23.65 -5.90 10.30
CA ASN A 272 -22.22 -6.19 10.42
C ASN A 272 -21.65 -6.45 9.03
N ARG A 273 -21.60 -5.40 8.24
CA ARG A 273 -21.19 -5.48 6.85
C ARG A 273 -19.69 -5.71 6.71
N GLN A 274 -19.35 -6.75 5.97
CA GLN A 274 -17.96 -6.95 5.53
C GLN A 274 -17.60 -5.88 4.49
N PRO A 275 -16.48 -5.17 4.65
CA PRO A 275 -16.05 -4.17 3.68
C PRO A 275 -15.72 -4.79 2.33
N VAL A 276 -15.84 -3.97 1.27
CA VAL A 276 -15.50 -4.34 -0.11
C VAL A 276 -14.27 -3.56 -0.56
N PHE A 277 -13.17 -4.27 -0.85
CA PHE A 277 -11.97 -3.69 -1.42
C PHE A 277 -12.03 -3.83 -2.95
N ILE A 278 -11.96 -2.71 -3.65
CA ILE A 278 -12.13 -2.65 -5.11
C ILE A 278 -10.84 -2.16 -5.75
N GLU A 279 -10.27 -2.96 -6.66
CA GLU A 279 -9.15 -2.61 -7.52
C GLU A 279 -9.68 -2.22 -8.92
N PRO A 280 -9.90 -0.92 -9.19
CA PRO A 280 -10.49 -0.47 -10.45
C PRO A 280 -9.51 -0.44 -11.62
N GLY A 281 -8.20 -0.37 -11.34
CA GLY A 281 -7.13 -0.39 -12.35
C GLY A 281 -6.74 0.98 -12.92
N SER A 282 -7.59 2.00 -12.81
CA SER A 282 -7.24 3.38 -13.18
C SER A 282 -8.13 4.41 -12.51
N VAL A 283 -7.74 5.68 -12.53
CA VAL A 283 -8.55 6.77 -11.95
C VAL A 283 -9.92 6.93 -12.65
N LEU A 284 -10.02 6.68 -13.95
CA LEU A 284 -11.29 6.71 -14.66
C LEU A 284 -12.21 5.57 -14.22
N MET A 285 -11.63 4.41 -13.95
CA MET A 285 -12.36 3.25 -13.46
C MET A 285 -12.75 3.42 -11.98
N THR A 286 -12.06 4.24 -11.22
CA THR A 286 -12.48 4.65 -9.86
C THR A 286 -13.87 5.31 -9.89
N ASP A 287 -14.16 6.15 -10.89
CA ASP A 287 -15.51 6.71 -11.04
C ASP A 287 -16.55 5.62 -11.39
N ARG A 288 -16.21 4.67 -12.25
CA ARG A 288 -17.08 3.52 -12.54
C ARG A 288 -17.32 2.66 -11.31
N ALA A 289 -16.28 2.40 -10.51
CA ALA A 289 -16.42 1.71 -9.24
C ALA A 289 -17.34 2.44 -8.27
N ARG A 290 -17.25 3.78 -8.19
CA ARG A 290 -18.16 4.61 -7.39
C ARG A 290 -19.61 4.47 -7.84
N VAL A 291 -19.88 4.57 -9.14
CA VAL A 291 -21.23 4.44 -9.69
C VAL A 291 -21.81 3.06 -9.35
N LEU A 292 -21.04 2.00 -9.62
CA LEU A 292 -21.46 0.63 -9.33
C LEU A 292 -21.66 0.38 -7.82
N ALA A 293 -20.75 0.88 -7.00
CA ALA A 293 -20.88 0.76 -5.56
C ALA A 293 -22.12 1.45 -4.99
N ASN A 294 -22.48 2.61 -5.53
CA ASN A 294 -23.71 3.30 -5.13
C ASN A 294 -24.96 2.55 -5.58
N GLU A 295 -24.94 2.00 -6.80
CA GLU A 295 -26.04 1.16 -7.34
C GLU A 295 -26.25 -0.10 -6.50
N LEU A 296 -25.17 -0.80 -6.12
CA LEU A 296 -25.20 -2.07 -5.41
C LEU A 296 -25.19 -1.92 -3.87
N GLY A 297 -25.16 -0.69 -3.37
CA GLY A 297 -25.22 -0.40 -1.93
C GLY A 297 -23.95 -0.75 -1.17
N TRP A 298 -22.75 -0.69 -1.80
CA TRP A 298 -21.47 -0.91 -1.12
C TRP A 298 -21.07 0.35 -0.33
N THR A 299 -21.68 0.53 0.82
CA THR A 299 -21.43 1.72 1.67
C THR A 299 -20.07 1.64 2.37
N ASP A 300 -19.62 0.44 2.73
CA ASP A 300 -18.31 0.19 3.34
C ASP A 300 -17.34 -0.32 2.28
N ARG A 301 -16.80 0.62 1.51
CA ARG A 301 -15.89 0.32 0.39
C ARG A 301 -14.56 1.01 0.56
N VAL A 302 -13.52 0.35 0.08
CA VAL A 302 -12.14 0.86 0.00
C VAL A 302 -11.66 0.74 -1.43
N ILE A 303 -11.12 1.82 -1.98
CA ILE A 303 -10.57 1.83 -3.34
C ILE A 303 -9.08 1.52 -3.29
N VAL A 304 -8.64 0.54 -4.07
CA VAL A 304 -7.22 0.26 -4.29
C VAL A 304 -6.76 1.07 -5.48
N SER A 305 -5.95 2.08 -5.21
CA SER A 305 -5.45 3.03 -6.21
C SER A 305 -4.49 2.34 -7.20
N SER A 306 -4.55 2.75 -8.45
CA SER A 306 -3.56 2.41 -9.47
C SER A 306 -2.30 3.30 -9.42
N GLY A 307 -2.30 4.35 -8.58
CA GLY A 307 -1.19 5.30 -8.46
C GLY A 307 -1.28 6.49 -9.41
N ASP A 308 -2.35 6.60 -10.20
CA ASP A 308 -2.54 7.66 -11.20
C ASP A 308 -3.68 8.65 -10.85
N ASP A 309 -4.16 8.62 -9.61
CA ASP A 309 -5.28 9.46 -9.13
C ASP A 309 -4.99 10.96 -9.22
N TRP A 310 -3.71 11.34 -9.18
CA TRP A 310 -3.26 12.72 -9.37
C TRP A 310 -3.73 13.34 -10.70
N ARG A 311 -4.09 12.50 -11.69
CA ARG A 311 -4.60 12.97 -13.00
C ARG A 311 -6.01 13.55 -12.92
N ARG A 312 -6.83 13.05 -11.98
CA ARG A 312 -8.25 13.44 -11.87
C ARG A 312 -8.67 13.59 -10.40
N PRO A 313 -8.16 14.65 -9.73
CA PRO A 313 -8.51 14.93 -8.32
C PRO A 313 -10.02 15.12 -8.09
N ASP A 314 -10.75 15.54 -9.11
CA ASP A 314 -12.21 15.68 -9.09
C ASP A 314 -12.90 14.32 -8.90
N LEU A 315 -12.47 13.29 -9.62
CA LEU A 315 -13.00 11.93 -9.48
C LEU A 315 -12.61 11.30 -8.13
N VAL A 316 -11.41 11.55 -7.66
CA VAL A 316 -10.96 11.17 -6.32
C VAL A 316 -11.88 11.77 -5.25
N LYS A 317 -12.15 13.07 -5.34
CA LYS A 317 -13.08 13.73 -4.42
C LYS A 317 -14.48 13.13 -4.48
N ALA A 318 -14.97 12.86 -5.70
CA ALA A 318 -16.28 12.27 -5.92
C ALA A 318 -16.41 10.83 -5.41
N ALA A 319 -15.32 10.06 -5.37
CA ALA A 319 -15.32 8.65 -4.96
C ALA A 319 -15.88 8.42 -3.55
N GLY A 320 -15.69 9.38 -2.64
CA GLY A 320 -16.31 9.36 -1.31
C GLY A 320 -15.87 8.19 -0.42
N ALA A 321 -14.71 7.56 -0.73
CA ALA A 321 -14.19 6.37 -0.06
C ALA A 321 -12.74 6.59 0.38
N PRO A 322 -12.20 5.82 1.34
CA PRO A 322 -10.79 5.74 1.61
C PRO A 322 -10.05 5.00 0.48
N PHE A 323 -8.75 5.28 0.36
CA PHE A 323 -7.88 4.70 -0.65
C PHE A 323 -6.72 3.91 -0.04
N VAL A 324 -6.42 2.77 -0.62
CA VAL A 324 -5.13 2.08 -0.45
C VAL A 324 -4.23 2.51 -1.60
N VAL A 325 -3.08 3.10 -1.27
CA VAL A 325 -2.23 3.81 -2.25
C VAL A 325 -0.87 3.12 -2.36
N PRO A 326 -0.53 2.55 -3.51
CA PRO A 326 0.79 2.01 -3.75
C PRO A 326 1.82 3.13 -3.91
N LEU A 327 3.02 2.93 -3.35
CA LEU A 327 4.15 3.82 -3.55
C LEU A 327 5.05 3.35 -4.71
N ALA A 328 4.44 2.83 -5.75
CA ALA A 328 5.12 2.38 -6.94
C ALA A 328 5.08 3.48 -7.99
N PHE A 329 6.22 4.16 -8.17
CA PHE A 329 6.31 5.28 -9.09
C PHE A 329 7.04 4.88 -10.36
N PRO A 330 6.66 5.44 -11.53
CA PRO A 330 7.37 5.23 -12.78
C PRO A 330 8.84 5.63 -12.67
N ALA A 331 9.72 4.85 -13.28
CA ALA A 331 11.12 5.23 -13.41
C ALA A 331 11.29 6.31 -14.48
N LEU A 332 12.35 7.10 -14.35
CA LEU A 332 12.74 8.02 -15.43
C LEU A 332 13.02 7.20 -16.71
N PRO A 333 12.44 7.57 -17.86
CA PRO A 333 12.77 6.94 -19.12
C PRO A 333 14.28 6.94 -19.39
N LYS A 334 14.80 5.88 -19.97
CA LYS A 334 16.22 5.79 -20.33
C LYS A 334 16.44 6.49 -21.67
N PHE A 335 17.49 7.28 -21.73
CA PHE A 335 17.91 7.99 -22.92
C PHE A 335 19.30 7.47 -23.33
N PRO A 336 19.40 6.35 -24.06
CA PRO A 336 20.68 5.75 -24.45
C PRO A 336 21.45 6.59 -25.46
N ASP A 337 20.75 7.41 -26.26
CA ASP A 337 21.32 8.30 -27.28
C ASP A 337 20.51 9.61 -27.39
N GLU A 338 20.98 10.53 -28.23
CA GLU A 338 20.33 11.85 -28.40
C GLU A 338 18.93 11.75 -29.03
N ASP A 339 18.66 10.72 -29.81
CA ASP A 339 17.39 10.55 -30.52
C ASP A 339 16.36 9.79 -29.65
N ALA A 340 16.78 9.08 -28.61
CA ALA A 340 15.91 8.27 -27.76
C ALA A 340 14.83 9.09 -27.04
N TRP A 341 15.08 10.36 -26.76
CA TRP A 341 14.11 11.23 -26.12
C TRP A 341 12.90 11.55 -27.00
N GLU A 342 13.03 11.48 -28.34
CA GLU A 342 11.91 11.68 -29.27
C GLU A 342 10.83 10.60 -29.12
N GLY A 343 11.23 9.41 -28.68
CA GLY A 343 10.31 8.31 -28.39
C GLY A 343 9.57 8.43 -27.06
N VAL A 344 9.93 9.41 -26.21
CA VAL A 344 9.33 9.56 -24.88
C VAL A 344 8.17 10.55 -24.95
N SER A 345 6.98 10.07 -24.63
CA SER A 345 5.78 10.90 -24.61
C SER A 345 5.79 11.88 -23.43
N LEU A 346 5.13 13.03 -23.61
CA LEU A 346 4.90 13.99 -22.52
C LEU A 346 4.15 13.33 -21.34
N ASP A 347 3.29 12.37 -21.61
CA ASP A 347 2.56 11.64 -20.58
C ASP A 347 3.48 10.76 -19.71
N GLN A 348 4.49 10.12 -20.30
CA GLN A 348 5.49 9.36 -19.56
C GLN A 348 6.30 10.27 -18.63
N LEU A 349 6.74 11.43 -19.13
CA LEU A 349 7.47 12.42 -18.32
C LEU A 349 6.60 12.97 -17.18
N ARG A 350 5.33 13.27 -17.47
CA ARG A 350 4.37 13.70 -16.44
C ARG A 350 4.14 12.63 -15.40
N SER A 351 3.99 11.39 -15.82
CA SER A 351 3.79 10.26 -14.91
C SER A 351 5.00 10.10 -13.98
N TRP A 352 6.21 10.16 -14.53
CA TRP A 352 7.42 10.12 -13.73
C TRP A 352 7.54 11.30 -12.75
N ASP A 353 7.28 12.53 -13.20
CA ASP A 353 7.43 13.73 -12.37
C ASP A 353 6.31 13.86 -11.33
N TRP A 354 5.07 13.50 -11.66
CA TRP A 354 3.90 13.80 -10.83
C TRP A 354 3.39 12.64 -9.98
N ALA A 355 3.67 11.39 -10.34
CA ALA A 355 3.20 10.24 -9.57
C ALA A 355 3.59 10.28 -8.07
N PRO A 356 4.78 10.77 -7.67
CA PRO A 356 5.10 10.91 -6.24
C PRO A 356 4.18 11.87 -5.46
N GLU A 357 3.45 12.77 -6.14
CA GLU A 357 2.47 13.66 -5.50
C GLU A 357 1.14 12.95 -5.20
N ASN A 358 0.90 11.76 -5.78
CA ASN A 358 -0.38 11.08 -5.70
C ASN A 358 -0.94 10.97 -4.27
N PRO A 359 -0.18 10.53 -3.24
CA PRO A 359 -0.71 10.46 -1.88
C PRO A 359 -1.14 11.83 -1.33
N ALA A 360 -0.37 12.88 -1.63
CA ALA A 360 -0.70 14.25 -1.21
C ALA A 360 -1.93 14.80 -1.92
N VAL A 361 -2.13 14.46 -3.18
CA VAL A 361 -3.34 14.83 -3.97
C VAL A 361 -4.58 14.22 -3.34
N LEU A 362 -4.55 12.93 -3.00
CA LEU A 362 -5.68 12.27 -2.36
C LEU A 362 -6.01 12.91 -1.00
N ARG A 363 -4.98 13.21 -0.19
CA ARG A 363 -5.17 13.89 1.09
C ARG A 363 -5.81 15.28 0.91
N ARG A 364 -5.33 16.07 -0.04
CA ARG A 364 -5.92 17.39 -0.37
C ARG A 364 -7.35 17.29 -0.90
N ALA A 365 -7.68 16.20 -1.59
CA ALA A 365 -9.06 15.92 -2.00
C ALA A 365 -9.95 15.45 -0.83
N GLY A 366 -9.44 15.45 0.40
CA GLY A 366 -10.16 15.06 1.60
C GLY A 366 -10.35 13.54 1.75
N ARG A 367 -9.50 12.74 1.10
CA ARG A 367 -9.58 11.28 1.22
C ARG A 367 -8.61 10.76 2.27
N GLU A 368 -9.04 9.79 3.03
CA GLU A 368 -8.14 8.99 3.87
C GLU A 368 -7.35 8.05 2.97
N ILE A 369 -6.08 7.87 3.29
CA ILE A 369 -5.18 6.99 2.55
C ILE A 369 -4.50 5.99 3.49
N ALA A 370 -4.27 4.77 2.99
CA ALA A 370 -3.40 3.79 3.61
C ALA A 370 -2.33 3.39 2.60
N LEU A 371 -1.05 3.39 3.01
CA LEU A 371 0.08 3.15 2.11
C LEU A 371 0.41 1.66 2.06
N THR A 372 0.68 1.13 0.87
CA THR A 372 0.96 -0.30 0.66
C THR A 372 2.24 -0.51 -0.13
N THR A 373 2.85 -1.69 0.06
CA THR A 373 3.94 -2.19 -0.79
C THR A 373 3.44 -2.85 -2.08
N PHE A 374 2.11 -2.90 -2.27
CA PHE A 374 1.51 -3.44 -3.49
C PHE A 374 2.10 -2.78 -4.73
N ALA A 375 2.32 -3.59 -5.77
CA ALA A 375 2.84 -3.16 -7.05
C ALA A 375 4.30 -2.65 -7.04
N LEU A 376 5.04 -2.69 -5.93
CA LEU A 376 6.48 -2.47 -5.94
C LEU A 376 7.22 -3.68 -6.52
N GLY A 377 8.10 -3.44 -7.48
CA GLY A 377 9.00 -4.47 -8.01
C GLY A 377 10.01 -4.96 -6.98
N ASP A 378 10.60 -4.03 -6.22
CA ASP A 378 11.43 -4.31 -5.05
C ASP A 378 10.85 -3.56 -3.83
N ARG A 379 10.45 -4.31 -2.81
CA ARG A 379 9.91 -3.74 -1.56
C ARG A 379 10.92 -2.84 -0.82
N LYS A 380 12.21 -3.01 -1.04
CA LYS A 380 13.26 -2.13 -0.47
C LYS A 380 13.16 -0.69 -0.95
N GLU A 381 12.54 -0.46 -2.11
CA GLU A 381 12.28 0.90 -2.61
C GLU A 381 11.18 1.64 -1.84
N PHE A 382 10.40 0.95 -0.99
CA PHE A 382 9.27 1.55 -0.27
C PHE A 382 9.67 2.82 0.48
N ARG A 383 10.74 2.78 1.28
CA ARG A 383 11.18 3.95 2.06
C ARG A 383 11.68 5.10 1.18
N LYS A 384 12.37 4.77 0.09
CA LYS A 384 12.82 5.77 -0.91
C LYS A 384 11.62 6.47 -1.55
N ASN A 385 10.61 5.69 -1.95
CA ASN A 385 9.40 6.20 -2.58
C ASN A 385 8.49 6.94 -1.59
N LEU A 386 8.41 6.48 -0.34
CA LEU A 386 7.75 7.24 0.73
C LEU A 386 8.41 8.61 0.90
N ARG A 387 9.74 8.67 0.90
CA ARG A 387 10.45 9.95 0.96
C ARG A 387 10.11 10.85 -0.22
N ALA A 388 10.06 10.31 -1.44
CA ALA A 388 9.63 11.05 -2.62
C ALA A 388 8.22 11.62 -2.46
N ALA A 389 7.28 10.87 -1.88
CA ALA A 389 5.93 11.37 -1.60
C ALA A 389 5.91 12.48 -0.54
N LEU A 390 6.74 12.36 0.51
CA LEU A 390 6.91 13.43 1.52
C LEU A 390 7.51 14.70 0.90
N ASP A 391 8.52 14.57 0.06
CA ASP A 391 9.14 15.69 -0.66
C ASP A 391 8.15 16.37 -1.64
N ARG A 392 7.07 15.67 -2.03
CA ARG A 392 6.00 16.14 -2.90
C ARG A 392 4.72 16.51 -2.15
N GLY A 393 4.80 16.74 -0.83
CA GLY A 393 3.76 17.40 -0.05
C GLY A 393 2.86 16.49 0.79
N LEU A 394 3.17 15.20 0.92
CA LEU A 394 2.57 14.37 1.96
C LEU A 394 3.17 14.76 3.32
N SER A 395 2.35 15.01 4.34
CA SER A 395 2.85 15.28 5.69
C SER A 395 3.33 13.99 6.39
N GLU A 396 4.32 14.10 7.28
CA GLU A 396 4.78 12.95 8.07
C GLU A 396 3.65 12.39 8.97
N THR A 397 2.80 13.25 9.50
CA THR A 397 1.63 12.85 10.31
C THR A 397 0.64 12.04 9.46
N ASP A 398 0.31 12.51 8.24
CA ASP A 398 -0.55 11.74 7.33
C ASP A 398 0.09 10.42 6.90
N ALA A 399 1.40 10.42 6.65
CA ALA A 399 2.14 9.20 6.30
C ALA A 399 2.14 8.19 7.45
N LEU A 400 2.35 8.66 8.69
CA LEU A 400 2.30 7.78 9.86
C LEU A 400 0.88 7.24 10.10
N ALA A 401 -0.14 8.07 9.96
CA ALA A 401 -1.54 7.63 10.01
C ALA A 401 -1.85 6.59 8.94
N ALA A 402 -1.34 6.80 7.72
CA ALA A 402 -1.51 5.90 6.58
C ALA A 402 -0.77 4.57 6.71
N LEU A 403 0.21 4.48 7.62
CA LEU A 403 0.94 3.25 7.94
C LEU A 403 0.44 2.56 9.21
N THR A 404 -0.39 3.21 10.02
CA THR A 404 -0.77 2.71 11.35
C THR A 404 -2.28 2.72 11.59
N THR A 405 -2.85 3.86 11.94
CA THR A 405 -4.25 3.99 12.39
C THR A 405 -5.27 3.74 11.30
N ILE A 406 -5.03 4.26 10.09
CA ILE A 406 -5.96 4.12 8.97
C ILE A 406 -6.06 2.66 8.52
N PRO A 407 -4.96 1.94 8.19
CA PRO A 407 -5.05 0.53 7.80
C PRO A 407 -5.62 -0.36 8.91
N ALA A 408 -5.30 -0.11 10.19
CA ALA A 408 -5.92 -0.83 11.30
C ALA A 408 -7.45 -0.70 11.31
N ARG A 409 -7.95 0.51 11.07
CA ARG A 409 -9.39 0.78 10.99
C ARG A 409 -10.04 0.16 9.76
N LEU A 410 -9.43 0.31 8.57
CA LEU A 410 -9.96 -0.25 7.33
C LEU A 410 -10.10 -1.77 7.38
N CYS A 411 -9.20 -2.43 8.12
CA CYS A 411 -9.23 -3.87 8.33
C CYS A 411 -10.05 -4.29 9.56
N GLY A 412 -10.68 -3.34 10.27
CA GLY A 412 -11.50 -3.59 11.46
C GLY A 412 -10.70 -4.14 12.64
N LEU A 413 -9.46 -3.67 12.84
CA LEU A 413 -8.55 -4.06 13.91
C LEU A 413 -8.05 -2.85 14.73
N ALA A 414 -8.77 -1.73 14.68
CA ALA A 414 -8.39 -0.51 15.41
C ALA A 414 -8.39 -0.70 16.94
N ASP A 415 -9.14 -1.66 17.45
CA ASP A 415 -9.14 -2.07 18.85
C ASP A 415 -7.86 -2.81 19.26
N ARG A 416 -7.15 -3.43 18.32
CA ARG A 416 -5.98 -4.27 18.56
C ARG A 416 -4.66 -3.68 18.10
N LEU A 417 -4.66 -2.83 17.05
CA LEU A 417 -3.48 -2.31 16.35
C LEU A 417 -3.59 -0.80 16.07
N GLY A 418 -2.55 -0.23 15.49
CA GLY A 418 -2.52 1.12 14.91
C GLY A 418 -2.13 2.24 15.87
N THR A 419 -2.15 2.01 17.18
CA THR A 419 -1.67 2.98 18.20
C THR A 419 -0.99 2.24 19.34
N LEU A 420 -0.16 2.96 20.11
CA LEU A 420 0.44 2.44 21.35
C LEU A 420 -0.47 2.78 22.54
N ALA A 421 -1.47 1.94 22.75
CA ALA A 421 -2.43 2.10 23.85
C ALA A 421 -2.54 0.81 24.67
N PRO A 422 -2.82 0.91 25.99
CA PRO A 422 -3.00 -0.27 26.84
C PRO A 422 -4.00 -1.27 26.27
N GLY A 423 -3.68 -2.56 26.36
CA GLY A 423 -4.47 -3.67 25.86
C GLY A 423 -4.26 -4.05 24.38
N LYS A 424 -3.68 -3.17 23.57
CA LYS A 424 -3.35 -3.47 22.17
C LYS A 424 -2.14 -4.39 22.04
N LEU A 425 -2.01 -5.03 20.90
CA LEU A 425 -0.87 -5.89 20.59
C LEU A 425 0.43 -5.07 20.60
N ALA A 426 1.48 -5.65 21.16
CA ALA A 426 2.79 -5.02 21.21
C ALA A 426 3.53 -5.19 19.87
N ASN A 427 2.95 -4.57 18.83
CA ASN A 427 3.54 -4.43 17.52
C ASN A 427 4.18 -3.04 17.43
N LEU A 428 5.51 -3.00 17.31
CA LEU A 428 6.28 -1.75 17.34
C LEU A 428 7.23 -1.70 16.15
N THR A 429 7.50 -0.48 15.68
CA THR A 429 8.57 -0.18 14.72
C THR A 429 9.55 0.78 15.39
N ILE A 430 10.80 0.38 15.53
CA ILE A 430 11.83 1.10 16.27
C ILE A 430 12.94 1.54 15.31
N THR A 431 13.25 2.84 15.34
CA THR A 431 14.30 3.45 14.52
C THR A 431 15.33 4.16 15.41
N ASP A 432 16.40 4.64 14.81
CA ASP A 432 17.35 5.53 15.47
C ASP A 432 16.73 6.92 15.74
N SER A 433 17.53 7.85 16.26
CA SER A 433 17.11 9.20 16.64
C SER A 433 16.57 10.05 15.48
N LYS A 434 16.99 9.75 14.24
CA LYS A 434 16.54 10.46 13.03
C LYS A 434 15.10 10.13 12.67
N GLY A 435 14.61 8.96 13.09
CA GLY A 435 13.24 8.52 12.83
C GLY A 435 13.08 7.84 11.47
N TYR A 436 11.87 7.34 11.22
CA TYR A 436 11.58 6.54 10.03
C TYR A 436 11.54 7.37 8.73
N PHE A 437 11.06 8.59 8.83
CA PHE A 437 10.83 9.47 7.68
C PHE A 437 12.08 10.23 7.23
N ASP A 438 13.13 10.24 8.03
CA ASP A 438 14.42 10.77 7.63
C ASP A 438 15.12 9.82 6.65
N PRO A 439 15.71 10.32 5.53
CA PRO A 439 16.40 9.47 4.56
C PRO A 439 17.58 8.71 5.13
N GLU A 440 18.22 9.25 6.15
CA GLU A 440 19.36 8.63 6.84
C GLU A 440 18.94 7.82 8.06
N GLY A 441 17.66 7.89 8.47
CA GLY A 441 17.11 7.14 9.59
C GLY A 441 17.25 5.63 9.36
N LYS A 442 17.64 4.91 10.40
CA LYS A 442 17.87 3.46 10.33
C LYS A 442 16.85 2.72 11.17
N LEU A 443 16.27 1.69 10.61
CA LEU A 443 15.47 0.74 11.36
C LEU A 443 16.38 -0.04 12.31
N ARG A 444 15.96 -0.20 13.56
CA ARG A 444 16.70 -0.92 14.60
C ARG A 444 16.06 -2.24 14.95
N ALA A 445 14.75 -2.25 15.08
CA ALA A 445 14.00 -3.45 15.38
C ALA A 445 12.54 -3.28 14.97
N VAL A 446 11.85 -4.39 14.78
CA VAL A 446 10.40 -4.46 14.88
C VAL A 446 10.01 -5.43 15.99
N TRP A 447 8.93 -5.14 16.68
CA TRP A 447 8.36 -6.05 17.67
C TRP A 447 7.01 -6.54 17.13
N ILE A 448 6.78 -7.83 17.27
CA ILE A 448 5.53 -8.47 16.82
C ILE A 448 5.05 -9.37 17.95
N ASP A 449 3.86 -9.09 18.47
CA ASP A 449 3.29 -9.79 19.60
C ASP A 449 4.25 -9.85 20.83
N GLY A 450 4.95 -8.72 21.05
CA GLY A 450 5.92 -8.60 22.13
C GLY A 450 7.27 -9.31 21.90
N ARG A 451 7.52 -9.86 20.71
CA ARG A 451 8.80 -10.51 20.34
C ARG A 451 9.63 -9.56 19.48
N PRO A 452 10.89 -9.28 19.86
CA PRO A 452 11.78 -8.43 19.08
C PRO A 452 12.38 -9.18 17.88
N TYR A 453 12.46 -8.47 16.74
CA TYR A 453 13.27 -8.81 15.57
C TYR A 453 14.24 -7.65 15.37
N GLU A 454 15.49 -7.85 15.79
CA GLU A 454 16.54 -6.84 15.77
C GLU A 454 17.27 -6.85 14.43
N PHE A 455 17.64 -5.67 13.94
CA PHE A 455 18.45 -5.50 12.74
C PHE A 455 19.84 -5.00 13.13
N GLU A 456 20.86 -5.76 12.79
CA GLU A 456 22.24 -5.34 13.02
C GLU A 456 22.51 -4.02 12.27
N PRO A 457 23.20 -3.06 12.90
CA PRO A 457 23.69 -1.89 12.18
C PRO A 457 24.61 -2.36 11.06
N ALA A 458 24.33 -1.93 9.82
CA ALA A 458 25.21 -2.24 8.70
C ALA A 458 26.64 -1.92 9.09
N LYS A 459 27.53 -2.93 9.00
CA LYS A 459 28.97 -2.73 9.24
C LYS A 459 29.43 -1.55 8.39
N PRO A 460 30.16 -0.58 8.94
CA PRO A 460 30.68 0.52 8.15
C PRO A 460 31.44 -0.08 6.95
N PRO A 461 31.21 0.44 5.73
CA PRO A 461 31.94 -0.04 4.57
C PRO A 461 33.42 0.04 4.89
N VAL A 462 34.14 -1.07 4.73
CA VAL A 462 35.60 -1.07 4.82
C VAL A 462 36.08 -0.04 3.84
N ALA A 463 36.75 1.00 4.34
CA ALA A 463 37.23 2.12 3.55
C ALA A 463 38.11 1.57 2.42
N LYS A 464 37.61 1.60 1.20
CA LYS A 464 38.44 1.51 0.01
C LYS A 464 39.03 2.89 -0.23
N ALA A 465 40.28 2.88 -0.64
CA ALA A 465 41.20 4.02 -0.75
C ALA A 465 40.61 5.33 -1.33
N ASP A 466 41.28 6.41 -1.02
CA ASP A 466 40.90 7.83 -1.11
C ASP A 466 40.35 8.39 -2.45
N ASP A 467 40.37 7.65 -3.55
CA ASP A 467 39.88 8.13 -4.86
C ASP A 467 38.35 8.19 -4.99
N ASP A 468 37.61 7.53 -4.08
CA ASP A 468 36.15 7.40 -4.14
C ASP A 468 35.42 8.54 -3.37
N LYS A 469 36.11 9.27 -2.51
CA LYS A 469 35.50 10.33 -1.69
C LYS A 469 35.01 11.51 -2.51
N SER A 470 35.80 11.97 -3.46
CA SER A 470 35.46 13.14 -4.28
C SER A 470 34.30 12.87 -5.25
N ALA A 471 34.22 11.65 -5.78
CA ALA A 471 33.11 11.22 -6.63
C ALA A 471 31.81 11.07 -5.82
N LYS A 472 31.91 10.53 -4.59
CA LYS A 472 30.79 10.35 -3.69
C LYS A 472 30.24 11.68 -3.16
N GLU A 473 31.10 12.61 -2.77
CA GLU A 473 30.72 13.96 -2.36
C GLU A 473 30.05 14.75 -3.48
N LYS A 474 30.55 14.65 -4.72
CA LYS A 474 29.90 15.26 -5.89
C LYS A 474 28.53 14.63 -6.18
N ALA A 475 28.40 13.30 -6.06
CA ALA A 475 27.16 12.60 -6.26
C ALA A 475 26.12 12.96 -5.17
N ASP A 476 26.54 13.06 -3.91
CA ASP A 476 25.67 13.43 -2.79
C ASP A 476 25.26 14.91 -2.87
N LYS A 477 26.16 15.80 -3.30
CA LYS A 477 25.84 17.21 -3.53
C LYS A 477 24.80 17.36 -4.66
N LYS A 478 25.00 16.68 -5.79
CA LYS A 478 24.05 16.67 -6.92
C LYS A 478 22.69 16.12 -6.50
N LYS A 479 22.66 15.08 -5.65
CA LYS A 479 21.45 14.47 -5.12
C LYS A 479 20.70 15.42 -4.18
N THR A 480 21.41 16.15 -3.34
CA THR A 480 20.85 17.18 -2.46
C THR A 480 20.28 18.35 -3.26
N GLU A 481 21.00 18.86 -4.24
CA GLU A 481 20.54 19.93 -5.14
C GLU A 481 19.28 19.50 -5.92
N THR A 482 19.27 18.29 -6.45
CA THR A 482 18.09 17.74 -7.16
C THR A 482 16.87 17.64 -6.22
N ARG A 483 17.10 17.25 -4.96
CA ARG A 483 16.05 17.15 -3.95
C ARG A 483 15.51 18.53 -3.54
N GLU A 484 16.38 19.52 -3.38
CA GLU A 484 15.98 20.90 -3.09
C GLU A 484 15.19 21.51 -4.24
N LEU A 485 15.61 21.26 -5.49
CA LEU A 485 14.86 21.67 -6.68
C LEU A 485 13.48 21.02 -6.74
N ALA A 486 13.38 19.72 -6.42
CA ALA A 486 12.10 19.01 -6.35
C ALA A 486 11.19 19.62 -5.27
N ARG A 487 11.71 19.91 -4.08
CA ARG A 487 10.97 20.60 -3.02
C ARG A 487 10.51 22.00 -3.41
N LYS A 488 11.39 22.78 -4.04
CA LYS A 488 11.04 24.12 -4.54
C LYS A 488 9.93 24.07 -5.59
N ARG A 489 9.94 23.07 -6.47
CA ARG A 489 8.87 22.87 -7.45
C ARG A 489 7.52 22.61 -6.81
N VAL A 490 7.47 21.79 -5.77
CA VAL A 490 6.22 21.52 -5.03
C VAL A 490 5.76 22.76 -4.26
N ALA A 491 6.68 23.54 -3.70
CA ALA A 491 6.37 24.72 -2.91
C ALA A 491 5.91 25.94 -3.75
N GLN A 492 6.32 26.02 -5.01
CA GLN A 492 6.09 27.22 -5.83
C GLN A 492 4.73 27.28 -6.49
N GLU A 493 4.09 26.13 -6.77
CA GLU A 493 2.86 26.13 -7.52
C GLU A 493 1.87 25.14 -6.93
N ALA A 494 0.82 25.72 -6.39
CA ALA A 494 -0.36 24.92 -6.08
C ALA A 494 -0.74 24.09 -7.32
N LEU A 495 -1.20 22.88 -7.11
CA LEU A 495 -1.82 22.01 -8.11
C LEU A 495 -2.85 22.71 -9.04
N ALA A 496 -3.24 23.96 -8.72
CA ALA A 496 -4.10 24.80 -9.55
C ALA A 496 -3.63 24.88 -11.01
N ASN A 497 -2.32 24.81 -11.26
CA ASN A 497 -1.77 24.81 -12.62
C ASN A 497 -1.53 23.41 -13.20
N ARG A 498 -1.72 22.35 -12.38
CA ARG A 498 -1.56 20.94 -12.78
C ARG A 498 -2.89 20.18 -12.83
N GLY A 499 -3.98 20.82 -12.48
CA GLY A 499 -5.33 20.25 -12.53
C GLY A 499 -5.82 19.97 -13.95
N VAL A 500 -7.08 19.60 -14.06
CA VAL A 500 -7.77 19.48 -15.34
C VAL A 500 -7.43 20.72 -16.17
N ILE A 501 -6.83 20.50 -17.34
CA ILE A 501 -6.62 21.60 -18.30
C ILE A 501 -8.02 22.09 -18.68
N THR A 502 -8.50 23.11 -17.98
CA THR A 502 -9.69 23.82 -18.42
C THR A 502 -9.30 24.50 -19.73
N ASN A 503 -9.96 24.13 -20.81
CA ASN A 503 -9.76 24.84 -22.07
C ASN A 503 -10.11 26.30 -21.83
N PRO A 504 -9.15 27.23 -21.81
CA PRO A 504 -9.47 28.64 -21.67
C PRO A 504 -10.33 29.06 -22.85
N PRO A 505 -11.28 29.97 -22.66
CA PRO A 505 -12.16 30.42 -23.75
C PRO A 505 -11.37 31.03 -24.90
N THR A 506 -10.17 31.54 -24.62
CA THR A 506 -9.29 32.15 -25.62
C THR A 506 -7.86 31.61 -25.46
N VAL A 507 -7.28 31.14 -26.54
CA VAL A 507 -5.86 30.67 -26.61
C VAL A 507 -5.16 31.38 -27.76
N VAL A 508 -4.01 31.96 -27.47
CA VAL A 508 -3.12 32.56 -28.48
C VAL A 508 -1.86 31.75 -28.60
N ILE A 509 -1.60 31.20 -29.77
CA ILE A 509 -0.34 30.50 -30.10
C ILE A 509 0.48 31.45 -30.98
N ARG A 510 1.69 31.81 -30.54
CA ARG A 510 2.58 32.75 -31.23
C ARG A 510 3.84 32.06 -31.72
N ASN A 511 4.51 32.70 -32.71
CA ASN A 511 5.79 32.24 -33.25
C ASN A 511 5.75 30.81 -33.79
N ALA A 512 4.60 30.39 -34.32
CA ALA A 512 4.39 29.04 -34.84
C ALA A 512 4.56 28.98 -36.35
N THR A 513 5.01 27.82 -36.85
CA THR A 513 4.82 27.48 -38.26
C THR A 513 3.47 26.83 -38.42
N ILE A 514 2.57 27.46 -39.16
CA ILE A 514 1.18 27.02 -39.31
C ILE A 514 0.95 26.50 -40.73
N TRP A 515 0.59 25.24 -40.83
CA TRP A 515 0.17 24.61 -42.07
C TRP A 515 -1.32 24.80 -42.22
N THR A 516 -1.74 25.81 -43.04
CA THR A 516 -3.13 26.21 -43.06
C THR A 516 -4.04 25.28 -43.82
N SER A 517 -3.47 24.40 -44.64
CA SER A 517 -4.22 23.53 -45.59
C SER A 517 -5.16 24.30 -46.51
N GLY A 518 -5.00 25.63 -46.60
CA GLY A 518 -5.78 26.54 -47.39
C GLY A 518 -4.93 27.39 -48.34
N PRO A 519 -5.52 28.42 -48.98
CA PRO A 519 -4.81 29.26 -49.98
C PRO A 519 -3.57 29.99 -49.44
N GLN A 520 -3.49 30.18 -48.13
CA GLN A 520 -2.36 30.85 -47.48
C GLN A 520 -1.10 29.96 -47.35
N GLY A 521 -1.24 28.67 -47.61
CA GLY A 521 -0.14 27.73 -47.56
C GLY A 521 0.49 27.62 -46.16
N ILE A 522 1.81 27.62 -46.08
CA ILE A 522 2.57 27.53 -44.84
C ILE A 522 2.96 28.95 -44.40
N LEU A 523 2.56 29.29 -43.18
CA LEU A 523 2.89 30.57 -42.56
C LEU A 523 3.97 30.32 -41.48
N THR A 524 5.12 30.97 -41.60
CA THR A 524 6.18 30.93 -40.60
C THR A 524 6.07 32.13 -39.67
N ASN A 525 6.50 31.98 -38.40
CA ASN A 525 6.40 33.01 -37.38
C ASN A 525 5.00 33.62 -37.26
N ALA A 526 3.98 32.76 -37.36
CA ALA A 526 2.59 33.16 -37.38
C ALA A 526 1.93 33.06 -35.99
N THR A 527 0.81 33.75 -35.87
CA THR A 527 -0.04 33.74 -34.67
C THR A 527 -1.38 33.09 -34.99
N LEU A 528 -1.81 32.16 -34.13
CA LEU A 528 -3.11 31.50 -34.16
C LEU A 528 -3.92 31.91 -32.94
N LEU A 529 -5.12 32.45 -33.18
CA LEU A 529 -6.11 32.76 -32.14
C LEU A 529 -7.20 31.69 -32.17
N LEU A 530 -7.41 31.06 -31.05
CA LEU A 530 -8.52 30.13 -30.80
C LEU A 530 -9.52 30.78 -29.84
N GLU A 531 -10.79 30.74 -30.16
CA GLU A 531 -11.86 31.22 -29.28
C GLU A 531 -12.95 30.13 -29.18
N ASN A 532 -13.28 29.76 -27.96
CA ASN A 532 -14.29 28.72 -27.67
C ASN A 532 -14.05 27.43 -28.47
N GLY A 533 -12.78 27.00 -28.56
CA GLY A 533 -12.37 25.79 -29.28
C GLY A 533 -12.40 25.87 -30.81
N LYS A 534 -12.60 27.07 -31.39
CA LYS A 534 -12.60 27.32 -32.85
C LYS A 534 -11.44 28.23 -33.22
N ILE A 535 -10.96 28.07 -34.45
CA ILE A 535 -9.97 29.00 -35.03
C ILE A 535 -10.71 30.32 -35.33
N ALA A 536 -10.37 31.36 -34.58
CA ALA A 536 -10.91 32.69 -34.78
C ALA A 536 -10.07 33.48 -35.80
N ARG A 537 -8.74 33.33 -35.74
CA ARG A 537 -7.83 34.08 -36.63
C ARG A 537 -6.50 33.34 -36.80
N VAL A 538 -5.97 33.39 -38.03
CA VAL A 538 -4.61 33.02 -38.37
C VAL A 538 -3.96 34.24 -39.00
N ALA A 539 -2.80 34.68 -38.53
CA ALA A 539 -2.11 35.84 -39.04
C ALA A 539 -0.60 35.57 -39.11
N ALA A 540 0.06 36.05 -40.16
CA ALA A 540 1.51 36.09 -40.24
C ALA A 540 2.04 37.20 -39.31
N GLY A 541 3.12 36.93 -38.56
CA GLY A 541 3.79 37.88 -37.66
C GLY A 541 3.23 37.92 -36.24
#